data_79affd3f338f5e747418876db6c36b74
#
_entry.id   79affd3f338f5e747418876db6c36b74
#
_cell.length_a   1.000
_cell.length_b   1.000
_cell.length_c   1.000
_cell.angle_alpha   90.00
_cell.angle_beta   90.00
_cell.angle_gamma   90.00
#
_symmetry.space_group_name_H-M   'P 1'
#
loop_
_entity.id
_entity.type
_entity.pdbx_description
1 polymer ?
#
loop_
_entity_poly.entity_id
_entity_poly.type
_entity_poly.pdbx_seq_one_letter_code
_entity_poly.pdbx_strand_id
1 'polypeptide(L)'
;MNNNPPFLAVSNPGLEVQNISKYFDKKRILNDISLKLKKGESVAILGPNGAGKTTLFYILMGLLKPDLGKIKLENKNITALPMYRRAKLGLGYLPQESSIFRGLNVEENIMSILQITHVSKNKQTNDLDSLLTEFGIEHLRYASSLSLSGGERRRLEIARCLASKPDFILLDEPLAGIDPIAVNDIKDLISNLKRKNIGLLITDHNVRSTLEMVDRAYIVYDGKIISEGTPESIIKDSEVRRVYLGNTF
;
A
#
# COMPACT_ATOMS: atom_id res chain seq x y z
N MET A 1 -37.80 -26.09 21.49
CA MET A 1 -37.58 -24.84 20.76
C MET A 1 -36.17 -24.41 21.06
N ASN A 2 -35.23 -24.73 20.18
CA ASN A 2 -33.80 -24.36 20.33
C ASN A 2 -33.59 -22.96 19.77
N ASN A 3 -33.51 -21.97 20.65
CA ASN A 3 -33.09 -20.63 20.31
C ASN A 3 -31.53 -20.55 20.38
N ASN A 4 -30.87 -20.95 19.31
CA ASN A 4 -29.49 -20.51 19.09
C ASN A 4 -29.57 -19.09 18.55
N PRO A 5 -28.87 -18.11 19.18
CA PRO A 5 -28.74 -16.76 18.61
C PRO A 5 -28.00 -16.86 17.28
N PRO A 6 -28.36 -16.01 16.28
CA PRO A 6 -27.66 -16.01 15.00
C PRO A 6 -26.19 -15.73 15.24
N PHE A 7 -25.31 -16.58 14.72
CA PHE A 7 -23.88 -16.30 14.62
C PHE A 7 -23.72 -14.92 13.97
N LEU A 8 -23.35 -13.92 14.77
CA LEU A 8 -22.88 -12.66 14.28
C LEU A 8 -21.63 -12.99 13.44
N ALA A 9 -21.78 -12.94 12.12
CA ALA A 9 -20.66 -13.01 11.23
C ALA A 9 -19.67 -11.93 11.70
N VAL A 10 -18.53 -12.35 12.26
CA VAL A 10 -17.44 -11.45 12.63
C VAL A 10 -17.01 -10.83 11.32
N SER A 11 -17.51 -9.63 11.02
CA SER A 11 -17.02 -8.84 9.91
C SER A 11 -15.56 -8.54 10.24
N ASN A 12 -14.64 -9.17 9.52
CA ASN A 12 -13.22 -8.90 9.66
C ASN A 12 -12.99 -7.52 9.01
N PRO A 13 -12.95 -6.43 9.80
CA PRO A 13 -12.84 -5.09 9.26
C PRO A 13 -11.50 -4.96 8.51
N GLY A 14 -11.48 -4.12 7.49
CA GLY A 14 -10.32 -3.93 6.63
C GLY A 14 -10.56 -2.79 5.65
N LEU A 15 -9.73 -2.72 4.62
CA LEU A 15 -9.98 -1.87 3.44
C LEU A 15 -10.83 -2.66 2.44
N GLU A 16 -12.02 -2.14 2.12
CA GLU A 16 -12.96 -2.76 1.21
C GLU A 16 -13.32 -1.78 0.08
N VAL A 17 -13.21 -2.25 -1.14
CA VAL A 17 -13.56 -1.54 -2.38
C VAL A 17 -14.74 -2.27 -2.99
N GLN A 18 -15.81 -1.55 -3.29
CA GLN A 18 -17.07 -2.10 -3.77
C GLN A 18 -17.48 -1.42 -5.08
N ASN A 19 -17.49 -2.16 -6.18
CA ASN A 19 -18.03 -1.78 -7.50
C ASN A 19 -17.52 -0.43 -8.02
N ILE A 20 -16.21 -0.15 -7.84
CA ILE A 20 -15.59 1.10 -8.28
C ILE A 20 -15.53 1.14 -9.79
N SER A 21 -16.10 2.22 -10.36
CA SER A 21 -15.97 2.56 -11.77
C SER A 21 -15.48 3.99 -11.94
N LYS A 22 -14.67 4.20 -13.00
CA LYS A 22 -14.09 5.51 -13.33
C LYS A 22 -14.09 5.73 -14.82
N TYR A 23 -14.54 6.90 -15.22
CA TYR A 23 -14.54 7.37 -16.60
C TYR A 23 -13.65 8.61 -16.72
N PHE A 24 -12.91 8.73 -17.81
CA PHE A 24 -12.32 9.99 -18.29
C PHE A 24 -12.95 10.29 -19.64
N ASP A 25 -13.67 11.37 -19.73
CA ASP A 25 -14.54 11.70 -20.86
C ASP A 25 -15.50 10.54 -21.16
N LYS A 26 -15.37 9.94 -22.32
CA LYS A 26 -16.19 8.78 -22.76
C LYS A 26 -15.51 7.43 -22.52
N LYS A 27 -14.23 7.42 -22.09
CA LYS A 27 -13.47 6.19 -21.92
C LYS A 27 -13.60 5.67 -20.48
N ARG A 28 -14.08 4.45 -20.33
CA ARG A 28 -14.13 3.75 -19.05
C ARG A 28 -12.75 3.18 -18.73
N ILE A 29 -12.15 3.62 -17.64
CA ILE A 29 -10.82 3.18 -17.19
C ILE A 29 -10.91 2.10 -16.12
N LEU A 30 -11.90 2.20 -15.22
CA LEU A 30 -12.20 1.17 -14.24
C LEU A 30 -13.67 0.75 -14.40
N ASN A 31 -13.90 -0.55 -14.33
CA ASN A 31 -15.16 -1.18 -14.61
C ASN A 31 -15.50 -2.18 -13.51
N ASP A 32 -16.26 -1.74 -12.52
CA ASP A 32 -16.80 -2.60 -11.46
C ASP A 32 -15.73 -3.30 -10.62
N ILE A 33 -14.70 -2.57 -10.24
CA ILE A 33 -13.61 -3.10 -9.42
C ILE A 33 -14.08 -3.29 -7.98
N SER A 34 -13.92 -4.53 -7.48
CA SER A 34 -14.18 -4.87 -6.08
C SER A 34 -13.00 -5.65 -5.52
N LEU A 35 -12.46 -5.24 -4.38
CA LEU A 35 -11.36 -5.91 -3.70
C LEU A 35 -11.42 -5.71 -2.19
N LYS A 36 -10.69 -6.56 -1.47
CA LYS A 36 -10.58 -6.50 0.00
C LYS A 36 -9.14 -6.68 0.42
N LEU A 37 -8.77 -6.01 1.52
CA LEU A 37 -7.49 -6.13 2.18
C LEU A 37 -7.72 -6.18 3.68
N LYS A 38 -7.14 -7.17 4.36
CA LYS A 38 -7.19 -7.33 5.82
C LYS A 38 -5.94 -6.75 6.48
N LYS A 39 -6.01 -6.44 7.78
CA LYS A 39 -4.81 -6.13 8.57
C LYS A 39 -3.88 -7.35 8.58
N GLY A 40 -2.58 -7.10 8.49
CA GLY A 40 -1.56 -8.15 8.46
C GLY A 40 -1.51 -8.97 7.17
N GLU A 41 -2.31 -8.62 6.16
CA GLU A 41 -2.31 -9.24 4.84
C GLU A 41 -1.53 -8.38 3.85
N SER A 42 -0.79 -9.01 2.94
CA SER A 42 -0.19 -8.37 1.77
C SER A 42 -0.92 -8.80 0.51
N VAL A 43 -1.43 -7.83 -0.25
CA VAL A 43 -2.19 -8.05 -1.47
C VAL A 43 -1.57 -7.28 -2.62
N ALA A 44 -1.37 -7.92 -3.77
CA ALA A 44 -0.92 -7.25 -4.97
C ALA A 44 -2.09 -6.89 -5.90
N ILE A 45 -1.95 -5.77 -6.60
CA ILE A 45 -2.73 -5.42 -7.79
C ILE A 45 -1.78 -5.44 -8.98
N LEU A 46 -1.89 -6.44 -9.82
CA LEU A 46 -1.02 -6.68 -10.97
C LEU A 46 -1.81 -6.55 -12.27
N GLY A 47 -1.11 -6.34 -13.38
CA GLY A 47 -1.71 -6.22 -14.70
C GLY A 47 -0.84 -5.37 -15.63
N PRO A 48 -1.11 -5.38 -16.94
CA PRO A 48 -0.35 -4.65 -17.93
C PRO A 48 -0.43 -3.12 -17.74
N ASN A 49 0.44 -2.40 -18.44
CA ASN A 49 0.38 -0.94 -18.49
C ASN A 49 -0.96 -0.48 -19.06
N GLY A 50 -1.54 0.56 -18.45
CA GLY A 50 -2.86 1.07 -18.85
C GLY A 50 -4.06 0.27 -18.33
N ALA A 51 -3.86 -0.81 -17.57
CA ALA A 51 -4.97 -1.59 -16.99
C ALA A 51 -5.81 -0.84 -15.94
N GLY A 52 -5.35 0.32 -15.45
CA GLY A 52 -6.08 1.14 -14.47
C GLY A 52 -5.52 1.10 -13.05
N LYS A 53 -4.41 0.43 -12.79
CA LYS A 53 -3.81 0.27 -11.45
C LYS A 53 -3.56 1.60 -10.74
N THR A 54 -2.84 2.52 -11.37
CA THR A 54 -2.55 3.86 -10.82
C THR A 54 -3.82 4.67 -10.58
N THR A 55 -4.81 4.58 -11.50
CA THR A 55 -6.11 5.23 -11.32
C THR A 55 -6.83 4.69 -10.09
N LEU A 56 -6.80 3.39 -9.87
CA LEU A 56 -7.38 2.75 -8.68
C LEU A 56 -6.66 3.21 -7.41
N PHE A 57 -5.33 3.27 -7.40
CA PHE A 57 -4.55 3.79 -6.27
C PHE A 57 -4.90 5.25 -5.96
N TYR A 58 -5.01 6.12 -6.95
CA TYR A 58 -5.41 7.51 -6.74
C TYR A 58 -6.82 7.62 -6.16
N ILE A 59 -7.73 6.74 -6.57
CA ILE A 59 -9.07 6.68 -5.99
C ILE A 59 -9.01 6.20 -4.53
N LEU A 60 -8.21 5.17 -4.23
CA LEU A 60 -8.03 4.67 -2.86
C LEU A 60 -7.40 5.70 -1.94
N MET A 61 -6.49 6.52 -2.45
CA MET A 61 -5.87 7.60 -1.69
C MET A 61 -6.75 8.84 -1.53
N GLY A 62 -7.80 8.97 -2.33
CA GLY A 62 -8.67 10.16 -2.32
C GLY A 62 -8.11 11.35 -3.09
N LEU A 63 -7.16 11.10 -4.00
CA LEU A 63 -6.64 12.05 -4.98
C LEU A 63 -7.60 12.18 -6.17
N LEU A 64 -8.33 11.11 -6.46
CA LEU A 64 -9.33 11.04 -7.52
C LEU A 64 -10.65 10.52 -6.95
N LYS A 65 -11.78 11.07 -7.39
CA LYS A 65 -13.11 10.56 -7.01
C LYS A 65 -13.54 9.47 -7.99
N PRO A 66 -14.08 8.34 -7.51
CA PRO A 66 -14.75 7.37 -8.37
C PRO A 66 -16.06 7.97 -8.87
N ASP A 67 -16.55 7.50 -10.03
CA ASP A 67 -17.85 7.89 -10.55
C ASP A 67 -18.97 6.99 -9.97
N LEU A 68 -18.64 5.71 -9.73
CA LEU A 68 -19.52 4.73 -9.07
C LEU A 68 -18.78 3.95 -8.02
N GLY A 69 -19.53 3.34 -7.10
CA GLY A 69 -19.01 2.44 -6.07
C GLY A 69 -18.71 3.10 -4.73
N LYS A 70 -18.15 2.33 -3.82
CA LYS A 70 -17.85 2.76 -2.44
C LYS A 70 -16.52 2.20 -1.96
N ILE A 71 -15.87 2.96 -1.08
CA ILE A 71 -14.66 2.53 -0.37
C ILE A 71 -14.95 2.60 1.12
N LYS A 72 -14.68 1.50 1.84
CA LYS A 72 -14.80 1.43 3.28
C LYS A 72 -13.44 1.11 3.91
N LEU A 73 -13.12 1.77 5.00
CA LEU A 73 -11.98 1.49 5.87
C LEU A 73 -12.51 1.22 7.26
N GLU A 74 -12.25 0.03 7.81
CA GLU A 74 -12.77 -0.39 9.12
C GLU A 74 -14.28 -0.13 9.24
N ASN A 75 -15.05 -0.55 8.21
CA ASN A 75 -16.51 -0.33 8.07
C ASN A 75 -16.96 1.13 7.87
N LYS A 76 -16.06 2.12 7.97
CA LYS A 76 -16.39 3.53 7.71
C LYS A 76 -16.32 3.83 6.21
N ASN A 77 -17.36 4.44 5.67
CA ASN A 77 -17.34 4.89 4.28
C ASN A 77 -16.38 6.10 4.15
N ILE A 78 -15.32 5.92 3.36
CA ILE A 78 -14.30 6.93 3.10
C ILE A 78 -14.32 7.48 1.66
N THR A 79 -15.31 7.08 0.85
CA THR A 79 -15.36 7.37 -0.59
C THR A 79 -15.20 8.85 -0.91
N ALA A 80 -15.89 9.73 -0.16
CA ALA A 80 -15.83 11.17 -0.36
C ALA A 80 -14.72 11.88 0.45
N LEU A 81 -13.97 11.15 1.28
CA LEU A 81 -12.96 11.77 2.13
C LEU A 81 -11.69 12.08 1.33
N PRO A 82 -11.11 13.29 1.51
CA PRO A 82 -9.83 13.65 0.92
C PRO A 82 -8.66 12.89 1.60
N MET A 83 -7.51 12.84 0.92
CA MET A 83 -6.32 12.09 1.33
C MET A 83 -5.94 12.29 2.81
N TYR A 84 -5.87 13.55 3.29
CA TYR A 84 -5.45 13.84 4.67
C TYR A 84 -6.41 13.26 5.73
N ARG A 85 -7.71 13.15 5.44
CA ARG A 85 -8.68 12.49 6.33
C ARG A 85 -8.52 10.98 6.32
N ARG A 86 -8.23 10.38 5.16
CA ARG A 86 -7.93 8.95 5.06
C ARG A 86 -6.65 8.59 5.82
N ALA A 87 -5.62 9.44 5.72
CA ALA A 87 -4.39 9.28 6.51
C ALA A 87 -4.66 9.29 8.03
N LYS A 88 -5.50 10.20 8.52
CA LYS A 88 -5.92 10.23 9.94
C LYS A 88 -6.73 9.00 10.37
N LEU A 89 -7.32 8.28 9.42
CA LEU A 89 -8.03 7.02 9.68
C LEU A 89 -7.13 5.79 9.56
N GLY A 90 -5.82 5.98 9.37
CA GLY A 90 -4.85 4.90 9.32
C GLY A 90 -4.50 4.38 7.93
N LEU A 91 -4.76 5.14 6.85
CA LEU A 91 -4.37 4.77 5.49
C LEU A 91 -3.09 5.52 5.07
N GLY A 92 -1.94 4.82 5.09
CA GLY A 92 -0.65 5.32 4.61
C GLY A 92 -0.48 5.16 3.09
N TYR A 93 0.43 5.94 2.51
CA TYR A 93 0.79 5.86 1.09
C TYR A 93 2.27 6.09 0.86
N LEU A 94 2.87 5.23 0.09
CA LEU A 94 4.23 5.32 -0.40
C LEU A 94 4.20 5.37 -1.93
N PRO A 95 4.35 6.55 -2.52
CA PRO A 95 4.34 6.72 -3.98
C PRO A 95 5.57 6.09 -4.63
N GLN A 96 5.49 5.90 -5.95
CA GLN A 96 6.60 5.47 -6.79
C GLN A 96 7.75 6.49 -6.75
N GLU A 97 7.42 7.78 -6.89
CA GLU A 97 8.41 8.86 -6.80
C GLU A 97 8.78 9.15 -5.33
N SER A 98 10.04 9.54 -5.13
CA SER A 98 10.53 9.88 -3.80
C SER A 98 9.70 11.00 -3.16
N SER A 99 9.19 10.73 -1.97
CA SER A 99 8.31 11.63 -1.22
C SER A 99 9.02 12.37 -0.07
N ILE A 100 10.36 12.24 0.07
CA ILE A 100 11.12 12.91 1.13
C ILE A 100 11.04 14.43 1.03
N PHE A 101 11.08 15.11 2.17
CA PHE A 101 11.26 16.56 2.22
C PHE A 101 12.73 16.90 1.98
N ARG A 102 13.05 17.34 0.75
CA ARG A 102 14.42 17.54 0.27
C ARG A 102 15.22 18.58 1.05
N GLY A 103 14.55 19.56 1.67
CA GLY A 103 15.18 20.61 2.50
C GLY A 103 15.41 20.21 3.95
N LEU A 104 15.03 18.98 4.35
CA LEU A 104 15.13 18.48 5.72
C LEU A 104 16.17 17.36 5.82
N ASN A 105 16.79 17.20 6.98
CA ASN A 105 17.60 16.02 7.31
C ASN A 105 16.73 14.80 7.62
N VAL A 106 17.34 13.66 7.96
CA VAL A 106 16.65 12.39 8.24
C VAL A 106 15.72 12.52 9.45
N GLU A 107 16.23 13.06 10.57
CA GLU A 107 15.45 13.30 11.79
C GLU A 107 14.24 14.20 11.52
N GLU A 108 14.46 15.33 10.89
CA GLU A 108 13.43 16.32 10.60
C GLU A 108 12.33 15.78 9.69
N ASN A 109 12.68 14.91 8.73
CA ASN A 109 11.71 14.23 7.89
C ASN A 109 10.72 13.38 8.69
N ILE A 110 11.19 12.59 9.67
CA ILE A 110 10.35 11.77 10.54
C ILE A 110 9.61 12.64 11.55
N MET A 111 10.33 13.58 12.18
CA MET A 111 9.80 14.46 13.20
C MET A 111 8.64 15.31 12.68
N SER A 112 8.66 15.73 11.41
CA SER A 112 7.58 16.50 10.79
C SER A 112 6.21 15.79 10.86
N ILE A 113 6.21 14.45 10.81
CA ILE A 113 4.98 13.65 10.95
C ILE A 113 4.65 13.40 12.42
N LEU A 114 5.65 13.12 13.27
CA LEU A 114 5.44 12.88 14.69
C LEU A 114 4.85 14.11 15.40
N GLN A 115 5.24 15.32 15.01
CA GLN A 115 4.68 16.56 15.55
C GLN A 115 3.19 16.75 15.25
N ILE A 116 2.73 16.25 14.09
CA ILE A 116 1.31 16.30 13.71
C ILE A 116 0.51 15.21 14.44
N THR A 117 1.14 14.07 14.75
CA THR A 117 0.46 12.89 15.31
C THR A 117 0.47 12.85 16.84
N HIS A 118 1.46 13.45 17.49
CA HIS A 118 1.65 13.41 18.95
C HIS A 118 1.77 14.79 19.58
N VAL A 119 1.05 14.98 20.67
CA VAL A 119 1.11 16.22 21.46
C VAL A 119 2.33 16.27 22.39
N SER A 120 2.76 15.11 22.93
CA SER A 120 3.87 15.03 23.88
C SER A 120 5.23 14.98 23.19
N LYS A 121 6.13 15.93 23.51
CA LYS A 121 7.51 15.96 22.99
C LYS A 121 8.31 14.71 23.35
N ASN A 122 8.19 14.20 24.57
CA ASN A 122 8.89 12.98 25.00
C ASN A 122 8.48 11.77 24.13
N LYS A 123 7.18 11.67 23.79
CA LYS A 123 6.70 10.60 22.92
C LYS A 123 7.20 10.76 21.50
N GLN A 124 7.26 11.99 20.99
CA GLN A 124 7.84 12.26 19.67
C GLN A 124 9.29 11.80 19.59
N THR A 125 10.11 12.14 20.59
CA THR A 125 11.53 11.74 20.66
C THR A 125 11.69 10.22 20.75
N ASN A 126 10.95 9.56 21.63
CA ASN A 126 11.02 8.10 21.78
C ASN A 126 10.59 7.36 20.50
N ASP A 127 9.50 7.79 19.86
CA ASP A 127 9.03 7.19 18.61
C ASP A 127 10.03 7.46 17.46
N LEU A 128 10.68 8.64 17.43
CA LEU A 128 11.75 8.96 16.48
C LEU A 128 12.93 8.01 16.64
N ASP A 129 13.47 7.89 17.87
CA ASP A 129 14.63 7.02 18.14
C ASP A 129 14.32 5.56 17.79
N SER A 130 13.12 5.09 18.13
CA SER A 130 12.64 3.75 17.77
C SER A 130 12.60 3.54 16.26
N LEU A 131 12.08 4.50 15.50
CA LEU A 131 12.02 4.40 14.04
C LEU A 131 13.40 4.44 13.39
N LEU A 132 14.31 5.32 13.85
CA LEU A 132 15.67 5.40 13.34
C LEU A 132 16.41 4.08 13.55
N THR A 133 16.33 3.50 14.74
CA THR A 133 16.94 2.21 15.06
C THR A 133 16.33 1.07 14.28
N GLU A 134 14.98 0.99 14.21
CA GLU A 134 14.27 -0.06 13.48
C GLU A 134 14.65 -0.12 12.00
N PHE A 135 14.82 1.04 11.37
CA PHE A 135 15.17 1.13 9.96
C PHE A 135 16.69 1.18 9.69
N GLY A 136 17.52 1.10 10.75
CA GLY A 136 18.99 1.10 10.62
C GLY A 136 19.54 2.37 10.01
N ILE A 137 18.87 3.53 10.23
CA ILE A 137 19.27 4.86 9.72
C ILE A 137 19.66 5.83 10.84
N GLU A 138 19.91 5.33 12.04
CA GLU A 138 20.30 6.14 13.20
C GLU A 138 21.61 6.91 12.94
N HIS A 139 22.58 6.25 12.33
CA HIS A 139 23.87 6.87 11.97
C HIS A 139 23.74 7.99 10.93
N LEU A 140 22.59 8.09 10.25
CA LEU A 140 22.28 9.12 9.25
C LEU A 140 21.38 10.24 9.81
N ARG A 141 21.11 10.23 11.13
CA ARG A 141 20.15 11.09 11.79
C ARG A 141 20.18 12.55 11.32
N TYR A 142 21.37 13.13 11.23
CA TYR A 142 21.59 14.52 10.85
C TYR A 142 22.05 14.69 9.39
N ALA A 143 22.12 13.61 8.64
CA ALA A 143 22.49 13.66 7.23
C ALA A 143 21.39 14.34 6.40
N SER A 144 21.80 15.11 5.40
CA SER A 144 20.86 15.67 4.42
C SER A 144 20.10 14.54 3.71
N SER A 145 18.77 14.64 3.58
CA SER A 145 17.99 13.67 2.86
C SER A 145 18.37 13.52 1.38
N LEU A 146 19.04 14.53 0.81
CA LEU A 146 19.54 14.51 -0.58
C LEU A 146 20.81 13.65 -0.74
N SER A 147 21.60 13.44 0.33
CA SER A 147 22.84 12.66 0.29
C SER A 147 22.61 11.15 0.44
N LEU A 148 21.39 10.73 0.72
CA LEU A 148 21.06 9.33 0.94
C LEU A 148 21.13 8.49 -0.35
N SER A 149 21.67 7.28 -0.23
CA SER A 149 21.52 6.24 -1.25
C SER A 149 20.05 5.89 -1.50
N GLY A 150 19.75 5.21 -2.60
CA GLY A 150 18.38 4.79 -2.93
C GLY A 150 17.73 3.94 -1.82
N GLY A 151 18.48 2.99 -1.26
CA GLY A 151 18.01 2.11 -0.18
C GLY A 151 17.78 2.87 1.14
N GLU A 152 18.70 3.74 1.55
CA GLU A 152 18.57 4.58 2.75
C GLU A 152 17.37 5.54 2.62
N ARG A 153 17.21 6.14 1.45
CA ARG A 153 16.07 6.99 1.13
C ARG A 153 14.75 6.25 1.28
N ARG A 154 14.67 5.02 0.76
CA ARG A 154 13.45 4.20 0.87
C ARG A 154 13.15 3.84 2.32
N ARG A 155 14.17 3.50 3.12
CA ARG A 155 14.01 3.26 4.56
C ARG A 155 13.50 4.50 5.28
N LEU A 156 14.00 5.69 4.96
CA LEU A 156 13.50 6.96 5.50
C LEU A 156 12.03 7.20 5.14
N GLU A 157 11.65 6.99 3.87
CA GLU A 157 10.26 7.17 3.41
C GLU A 157 9.28 6.28 4.18
N ILE A 158 9.68 5.04 4.43
CA ILE A 158 8.85 4.07 5.15
C ILE A 158 8.81 4.41 6.65
N ALA A 159 9.94 4.74 7.27
CA ALA A 159 9.99 5.21 8.65
C ALA A 159 9.07 6.43 8.85
N ARG A 160 9.10 7.38 7.92
CA ARG A 160 8.21 8.54 7.92
C ARG A 160 6.74 8.17 7.75
N CYS A 161 6.42 7.21 6.88
CA CYS A 161 5.05 6.70 6.74
C CYS A 161 4.56 6.06 8.04
N LEU A 162 5.39 5.25 8.70
CA LEU A 162 5.07 4.59 9.96
C LEU A 162 4.95 5.56 11.15
N ALA A 163 5.57 6.73 11.09
CA ALA A 163 5.40 7.77 12.10
C ALA A 163 3.92 8.20 12.28
N SER A 164 3.08 8.01 11.24
CA SER A 164 1.63 8.24 11.34
C SER A 164 0.85 7.06 11.92
N LYS A 165 1.50 5.92 12.25
CA LYS A 165 0.91 4.69 12.78
C LYS A 165 -0.25 4.16 11.91
N PRO A 166 -0.01 3.90 10.61
CA PRO A 166 -1.07 3.44 9.71
C PRO A 166 -1.47 1.98 10.02
N ASP A 167 -2.75 1.69 9.83
CA ASP A 167 -3.28 0.32 9.83
C ASP A 167 -3.13 -0.36 8.47
N PHE A 168 -3.09 0.45 7.41
CA PHE A 168 -2.94 0.01 6.01
C PHE A 168 -1.95 0.91 5.28
N ILE A 169 -1.12 0.34 4.41
CA ILE A 169 -0.21 1.09 3.55
C ILE A 169 -0.40 0.67 2.10
N LEU A 170 -0.58 1.65 1.23
CA LEU A 170 -0.55 1.48 -0.21
C LEU A 170 0.88 1.74 -0.71
N LEU A 171 1.48 0.75 -1.36
CA LEU A 171 2.84 0.77 -1.92
C LEU A 171 2.73 0.80 -3.45
N ASP A 172 3.07 1.93 -4.05
CA ASP A 172 3.03 2.10 -5.49
C ASP A 172 4.42 1.85 -6.08
N GLU A 173 4.57 0.73 -6.78
CA GLU A 173 5.81 0.27 -7.41
C GLU A 173 7.04 0.30 -6.46
N PRO A 174 6.98 -0.40 -5.29
CA PRO A 174 8.05 -0.34 -4.31
C PRO A 174 9.39 -0.89 -4.79
N LEU A 175 9.42 -1.67 -5.87
CA LEU A 175 10.62 -2.24 -6.47
C LEU A 175 11.16 -1.43 -7.66
N ALA A 176 10.47 -0.36 -8.08
CA ALA A 176 10.89 0.43 -9.23
C ALA A 176 12.24 1.14 -8.97
N GLY A 177 13.20 0.96 -9.89
CA GLY A 177 14.50 1.60 -9.82
C GLY A 177 15.41 1.14 -8.67
N ILE A 178 15.10 0.01 -8.03
CA ILE A 178 15.89 -0.59 -6.96
C ILE A 178 16.87 -1.61 -7.54
N ASP A 179 18.11 -1.56 -7.03
CA ASP A 179 19.13 -2.57 -7.34
C ASP A 179 18.62 -3.98 -6.95
N PRO A 180 18.83 -5.02 -7.78
CA PRO A 180 18.43 -6.39 -7.46
C PRO A 180 18.88 -6.90 -6.08
N ILE A 181 20.02 -6.44 -5.58
CA ILE A 181 20.52 -6.78 -4.24
C ILE A 181 19.61 -6.20 -3.15
N ALA A 182 19.14 -4.97 -3.34
CA ALA A 182 18.26 -4.29 -2.39
C ALA A 182 16.78 -4.73 -2.44
N VAL A 183 16.39 -5.54 -3.42
CA VAL A 183 15.03 -6.13 -3.49
C VAL A 183 14.75 -7.00 -2.26
N ASN A 184 15.74 -7.73 -1.76
CA ASN A 184 15.57 -8.55 -0.55
C ASN A 184 15.30 -7.69 0.69
N ASP A 185 15.96 -6.54 0.82
CA ASP A 185 15.70 -5.60 1.92
C ASP A 185 14.23 -5.13 1.92
N ILE A 186 13.65 -4.91 0.72
CA ILE A 186 12.23 -4.53 0.59
C ILE A 186 11.30 -5.70 0.95
N LYS A 187 11.64 -6.93 0.57
CA LYS A 187 10.88 -8.14 0.95
C LYS A 187 10.86 -8.31 2.47
N ASP A 188 12.01 -8.17 3.12
CA ASP A 188 12.13 -8.25 4.58
C ASP A 188 11.32 -7.16 5.27
N LEU A 189 11.36 -5.96 4.72
CA LEU A 189 10.58 -4.85 5.21
C LEU A 189 9.07 -5.09 5.11
N ILE A 190 8.57 -5.56 3.97
CA ILE A 190 7.15 -5.94 3.78
C ILE A 190 6.76 -7.02 4.80
N SER A 191 7.61 -8.03 5.01
CA SER A 191 7.40 -9.08 6.01
C SER A 191 7.33 -8.51 7.43
N ASN A 192 8.17 -7.52 7.76
CA ASN A 192 8.15 -6.84 9.04
C ASN A 192 6.85 -6.03 9.27
N LEU A 193 6.40 -5.32 8.24
CA LEU A 193 5.14 -4.55 8.30
C LEU A 193 3.94 -5.48 8.51
N LYS A 194 3.90 -6.63 7.86
CA LYS A 194 2.87 -7.67 8.08
C LYS A 194 2.87 -8.16 9.53
N ARG A 195 4.06 -8.46 10.10
CA ARG A 195 4.18 -8.88 11.51
C ARG A 195 3.67 -7.84 12.49
N LYS A 196 3.70 -6.55 12.12
CA LYS A 196 3.08 -5.45 12.87
C LYS A 196 1.57 -5.34 12.67
N ASN A 197 0.96 -6.31 12.00
CA ASN A 197 -0.48 -6.33 11.68
C ASN A 197 -0.92 -5.18 10.76
N ILE A 198 -0.03 -4.67 9.90
CA ILE A 198 -0.33 -3.64 8.90
C ILE A 198 -0.75 -4.34 7.60
N GLY A 199 -1.91 -3.95 7.05
CA GLY A 199 -2.37 -4.42 5.74
C GLY A 199 -1.62 -3.70 4.61
N LEU A 200 -1.13 -4.44 3.61
CA LEU A 200 -0.32 -3.89 2.52
C LEU A 200 -0.99 -4.11 1.17
N LEU A 201 -1.23 -3.04 0.43
CA LEU A 201 -1.67 -3.10 -0.96
C LEU A 201 -0.54 -2.64 -1.86
N ILE A 202 -0.12 -3.50 -2.79
CA ILE A 202 1.12 -3.32 -3.56
C ILE A 202 0.79 -3.33 -5.04
N THR A 203 1.29 -2.36 -5.81
CA THR A 203 1.40 -2.46 -7.27
C THR A 203 2.87 -2.55 -7.65
N ASP A 204 3.19 -3.34 -8.66
CA ASP A 204 4.55 -3.36 -9.21
C ASP A 204 4.54 -3.90 -10.64
N HIS A 205 5.60 -3.58 -11.40
CA HIS A 205 5.84 -4.14 -12.73
C HIS A 205 6.63 -5.45 -12.67
N ASN A 206 7.40 -5.68 -11.61
CA ASN A 206 8.13 -6.93 -11.38
C ASN A 206 7.21 -7.98 -10.78
N VAL A 207 6.44 -8.64 -11.64
CA VAL A 207 5.41 -9.60 -11.25
C VAL A 207 5.97 -10.73 -10.41
N ARG A 208 7.12 -11.32 -10.82
CA ARG A 208 7.72 -12.45 -10.12
C ARG A 208 8.11 -12.09 -8.69
N SER A 209 8.89 -11.02 -8.51
CA SER A 209 9.31 -10.57 -7.19
C SER A 209 8.13 -10.15 -6.32
N THR A 210 7.08 -9.57 -6.92
CA THR A 210 5.87 -9.17 -6.19
C THR A 210 5.08 -10.38 -5.71
N LEU A 211 4.87 -11.38 -6.57
CA LEU A 211 4.16 -12.60 -6.17
C LEU A 211 4.88 -13.38 -5.06
N GLU A 212 6.22 -13.28 -4.95
CA GLU A 212 7.00 -13.92 -3.88
C GLU A 212 6.79 -13.27 -2.49
N MET A 213 6.26 -12.03 -2.41
CA MET A 213 6.13 -11.29 -1.15
C MET A 213 4.69 -11.01 -0.72
N VAL A 214 3.69 -11.47 -1.49
CA VAL A 214 2.29 -11.24 -1.18
C VAL A 214 1.56 -12.54 -0.85
N ASP A 215 0.49 -12.41 -0.06
CA ASP A 215 -0.36 -13.56 0.28
C ASP A 215 -1.40 -13.83 -0.81
N ARG A 216 -1.82 -12.77 -1.53
CA ARG A 216 -2.87 -12.82 -2.54
C ARG A 216 -2.66 -11.74 -3.58
N ALA A 217 -3.17 -11.97 -4.79
CA ALA A 217 -3.11 -10.98 -5.86
C ALA A 217 -4.46 -10.86 -6.60
N TYR A 218 -4.72 -9.66 -7.09
CA TYR A 218 -5.76 -9.34 -8.06
C TYR A 218 -5.09 -9.02 -9.39
N ILE A 219 -5.57 -9.61 -10.46
CA ILE A 219 -5.10 -9.31 -11.82
C ILE A 219 -6.11 -8.38 -12.48
N VAL A 220 -5.66 -7.17 -12.81
CA VAL A 220 -6.47 -6.15 -13.49
C VAL A 220 -6.09 -6.13 -14.97
N TYR A 221 -7.10 -6.27 -15.81
CA TYR A 221 -6.98 -6.20 -17.26
C TYR A 221 -8.15 -5.42 -17.83
N ASP A 222 -7.88 -4.44 -18.69
CA ASP A 222 -8.89 -3.55 -19.30
C ASP A 222 -9.90 -3.00 -18.30
N GLY A 223 -9.39 -2.52 -17.16
CA GLY A 223 -10.19 -1.92 -16.08
C GLY A 223 -11.04 -2.88 -15.28
N LYS A 224 -10.88 -4.19 -15.42
CA LYS A 224 -11.62 -5.23 -14.66
C LYS A 224 -10.67 -6.13 -13.90
N ILE A 225 -11.14 -6.70 -12.80
CA ILE A 225 -10.46 -7.84 -12.17
C ILE A 225 -10.85 -9.09 -12.95
N ILE A 226 -9.84 -9.77 -13.54
CA ILE A 226 -10.03 -11.01 -14.30
C ILE A 226 -9.67 -12.26 -13.48
N SER A 227 -8.83 -12.11 -12.45
CA SER A 227 -8.45 -13.21 -11.56
C SER A 227 -8.10 -12.69 -10.17
N GLU A 228 -8.38 -13.51 -9.15
CA GLU A 228 -8.03 -13.29 -7.74
C GLU A 228 -7.60 -14.62 -7.13
N GLY A 229 -6.51 -14.61 -6.35
CA GLY A 229 -6.08 -15.81 -5.66
C GLY A 229 -4.68 -15.72 -5.06
N THR A 230 -4.17 -16.87 -4.59
CA THR A 230 -2.79 -17.00 -4.13
C THR A 230 -1.81 -16.89 -5.30
N PRO A 231 -0.52 -16.55 -5.06
CA PRO A 231 0.49 -16.51 -6.09
C PRO A 231 0.50 -17.75 -6.99
N GLU A 232 0.39 -18.95 -6.39
CA GLU A 232 0.40 -20.22 -7.12
C GLU A 232 -0.82 -20.37 -8.01
N SER A 233 -2.01 -19.91 -7.58
CA SER A 233 -3.23 -19.96 -8.38
C SER A 233 -3.17 -19.00 -9.55
N ILE A 234 -2.65 -17.79 -9.34
CA ILE A 234 -2.45 -16.76 -10.36
C ILE A 234 -1.50 -17.24 -11.46
N ILE A 235 -0.37 -17.84 -11.09
CA ILE A 235 0.63 -18.38 -12.04
C ILE A 235 0.04 -19.51 -12.92
N LYS A 236 -0.89 -20.30 -12.37
CA LYS A 236 -1.53 -21.43 -13.08
C LYS A 236 -2.74 -21.01 -13.91
N ASP A 237 -3.25 -19.81 -13.71
CA ASP A 237 -4.44 -19.32 -14.42
C ASP A 237 -4.15 -19.13 -15.92
N SER A 238 -4.88 -19.85 -16.76
CA SER A 238 -4.68 -19.84 -18.21
C SER A 238 -5.03 -18.49 -18.85
N GLU A 239 -6.02 -17.77 -18.33
CA GLU A 239 -6.39 -16.45 -18.83
C GLU A 239 -5.32 -15.42 -18.47
N VAL A 240 -4.84 -15.44 -17.22
CA VAL A 240 -3.74 -14.57 -16.76
C VAL A 240 -2.47 -14.81 -17.57
N ARG A 241 -2.12 -16.07 -17.84
CA ARG A 241 -0.99 -16.40 -18.71
C ARG A 241 -1.14 -15.84 -20.11
N ARG A 242 -2.32 -16.01 -20.69
CA ARG A 242 -2.59 -15.55 -22.06
C ARG A 242 -2.47 -14.03 -22.22
N VAL A 243 -2.97 -13.24 -21.23
CA VAL A 243 -3.10 -11.78 -21.39
C VAL A 243 -2.02 -10.98 -20.68
N TYR A 244 -1.26 -11.58 -19.76
CA TYR A 244 -0.33 -10.85 -18.92
C TYR A 244 1.02 -11.53 -18.69
N LEU A 245 1.07 -12.80 -18.22
CA LEU A 245 2.33 -13.44 -17.83
C LEU A 245 3.12 -14.00 -19.03
N GLY A 246 2.45 -14.41 -20.10
CA GLY A 246 3.06 -15.14 -21.20
C GLY A 246 3.37 -16.61 -20.88
N ASN A 247 4.05 -17.29 -21.81
CA ASN A 247 4.33 -18.73 -21.69
C ASN A 247 5.61 -19.06 -20.90
N THR A 248 6.42 -18.06 -20.56
CA THR A 248 7.75 -18.22 -19.92
C THR A 248 7.76 -17.98 -18.41
N PHE A 249 6.59 -17.79 -17.82
CA PHE A 249 6.44 -17.57 -16.37
C PHE A 249 6.33 -18.87 -15.60
#